data_8d855a1c1a79933d0c0cd17af7712cd7
#
_entry.id   8d855a1c1a79933d0c0cd17af7712cd7
#
_cell.length_a   1.000
_cell.length_b   1.000
_cell.length_c   1.000
_cell.angle_alpha   90.00
_cell.angle_beta   90.00
_cell.angle_gamma   90.00
#
_symmetry.space_group_name_H-M   'P 1'
#
loop_
_entity.id
_entity.type
_entity.pdbx_description
1 polymer ?
#
loop_
_entity_poly.entity_id
_entity_poly.type
_entity_poly.pdbx_seq_one_letter_code
_entity_poly.pdbx_strand_id
1 'polypeptide(L)'
;VGILANPASGRDIRRVISKASVFPTAEKCNMIQRLMGALTVCGVDEAWMMPDKGGIATVIKRFGQTPEGKRLLPVQFTDTDIMEIPEDTRLSVRAMIAAGIRAIIVLGGDGTHRLVAEECGEIPMATLSTGTNNSFPELREATLSGLAAGLVATERLNLDDVTRREKRLLVEVNGETRGMALVDACISADM
;
A
#
# COMPACT_ATOMS: atom_id res chain seq x y z
N VAL A 1 -10.10 -5.46 -4.27
CA VAL A 1 -9.16 -4.35 -3.98
C VAL A 1 -7.91 -4.91 -3.30
N GLY A 2 -6.71 -4.42 -3.71
CA GLY A 2 -5.47 -4.74 -3.02
C GLY A 2 -5.23 -3.81 -1.82
N ILE A 3 -4.72 -4.33 -0.69
CA ILE A 3 -4.27 -3.56 0.46
C ILE A 3 -2.84 -4.01 0.77
N LEU A 4 -1.89 -3.11 0.61
CA LEU A 4 -0.49 -3.36 0.93
C LEU A 4 -0.08 -2.50 2.12
N ALA A 5 0.26 -3.14 3.24
CA ALA A 5 0.69 -2.46 4.45
C ALA A 5 2.11 -2.91 4.83
N ASN A 6 3.05 -1.97 4.81
CA ASN A 6 4.43 -2.26 5.22
C ASN A 6 4.56 -2.21 6.75
N PRO A 7 4.86 -3.33 7.44
CA PRO A 7 5.00 -3.34 8.89
C PRO A 7 6.21 -2.53 9.37
N ALA A 8 7.26 -2.41 8.56
CA ALA A 8 8.48 -1.69 8.89
C ALA A 8 8.37 -0.16 8.70
N SER A 9 7.38 0.34 7.93
CA SER A 9 7.23 1.78 7.71
C SER A 9 6.99 2.52 9.03
N GLY A 10 7.62 3.69 9.21
CA GLY A 10 7.57 4.48 10.43
C GLY A 10 8.44 3.95 11.57
N ARG A 11 9.31 2.95 11.33
CA ARG A 11 10.29 2.44 12.30
C ARG A 11 11.73 2.84 11.96
N ASP A 12 11.92 3.73 10.99
CA ASP A 12 13.24 4.19 10.53
C ASP A 12 14.01 4.92 11.66
N ILE A 13 15.32 4.68 11.74
CA ILE A 13 16.22 5.33 12.70
C ILE A 13 16.23 6.87 12.52
N ARG A 14 16.02 7.38 11.32
CA ARG A 14 15.89 8.82 11.03
C ARG A 14 14.85 9.50 11.91
N ARG A 15 13.85 8.77 12.36
CA ARG A 15 12.83 9.23 13.31
C ARG A 15 13.41 9.72 14.64
N VAL A 16 14.46 9.06 15.14
CA VAL A 16 15.11 9.44 16.40
C VAL A 16 15.73 10.82 16.27
N ILE A 17 16.34 11.10 15.11
CA ILE A 17 17.00 12.37 14.81
C ILE A 17 15.97 13.48 14.55
N SER A 18 14.93 13.18 13.77
CA SER A 18 13.90 14.15 13.36
C SER A 18 12.81 14.35 14.41
N LYS A 19 12.83 13.62 15.54
CA LYS A 19 11.77 13.59 16.57
C LYS A 19 10.38 13.31 15.98
N ALA A 20 10.32 12.62 14.85
CA ALA A 20 9.06 12.30 14.18
C ALA A 20 8.25 11.27 14.98
N SER A 21 6.92 11.35 14.89
CA SER A 21 6.02 10.42 15.56
C SER A 21 6.18 8.99 15.04
N VAL A 22 5.98 8.03 15.95
CA VAL A 22 5.91 6.59 15.61
C VAL A 22 4.57 6.30 14.96
N PHE A 23 4.58 5.53 13.86
CA PHE A 23 3.37 4.95 13.33
C PHE A 23 3.26 3.48 13.80
N PRO A 24 2.58 3.19 14.91
CA PRO A 24 2.58 1.85 15.49
C PRO A 24 1.81 0.85 14.62
N THR A 25 2.18 -0.43 14.71
CA THR A 25 1.49 -1.52 14.01
C THR A 25 -0.01 -1.54 14.33
N ALA A 26 -0.38 -1.26 15.58
CA ALA A 26 -1.78 -1.19 16.00
C ALA A 26 -2.58 -0.14 15.20
N GLU A 27 -2.01 1.05 14.95
CA GLU A 27 -2.71 2.07 14.16
C GLU A 27 -2.84 1.65 12.70
N LYS A 28 -1.84 0.99 12.11
CA LYS A 28 -1.99 0.41 10.77
C LYS A 28 -3.13 -0.62 10.71
N CYS A 29 -3.26 -1.46 11.73
CA CYS A 29 -4.37 -2.40 11.83
C CYS A 29 -5.72 -1.69 11.94
N ASN A 30 -5.82 -0.62 12.74
CA ASN A 30 -7.03 0.21 12.84
C ASN A 30 -7.37 0.87 11.49
N MET A 31 -6.37 1.39 10.78
CA MET A 31 -6.58 1.93 9.43
C MET A 31 -7.14 0.87 8.48
N ILE A 32 -6.57 -0.34 8.48
CA ILE A 32 -7.04 -1.43 7.62
C ILE A 32 -8.49 -1.82 7.96
N GLN A 33 -8.86 -1.87 9.23
CA GLN A 33 -10.25 -2.14 9.64
C GLN A 33 -11.20 -1.05 9.14
N ARG A 34 -10.81 0.24 9.22
CA ARG A 34 -11.58 1.35 8.63
C ARG A 34 -11.69 1.23 7.10
N LEU A 35 -10.59 0.85 6.42
CA LEU A 35 -10.60 0.56 4.99
C LEU A 35 -11.59 -0.57 4.65
N MET A 36 -11.55 -1.69 5.38
CA MET A 36 -12.48 -2.80 5.19
C MET A 36 -13.94 -2.36 5.33
N GLY A 37 -14.26 -1.54 6.35
CA GLY A 37 -15.59 -0.96 6.52
C GLY A 37 -16.03 -0.11 5.33
N ALA A 38 -15.16 0.79 4.88
CA ALA A 38 -15.43 1.67 3.74
C ALA A 38 -15.61 0.88 2.42
N LEU A 39 -14.73 -0.08 2.16
CA LEU A 39 -14.82 -0.95 0.98
C LEU A 39 -16.10 -1.79 0.98
N THR A 40 -16.52 -2.31 2.15
CA THR A 40 -17.79 -3.05 2.30
C THR A 40 -18.99 -2.17 1.93
N VAL A 41 -19.04 -0.93 2.41
CA VAL A 41 -20.10 0.04 2.07
C VAL A 41 -20.15 0.34 0.58
N CYS A 42 -18.99 0.34 -0.10
CA CYS A 42 -18.91 0.50 -1.54
C CYS A 42 -19.32 -0.75 -2.33
N GLY A 43 -19.59 -1.88 -1.69
CA GLY A 43 -19.97 -3.12 -2.36
C GLY A 43 -18.79 -3.86 -3.00
N VAL A 44 -17.59 -3.68 -2.46
CA VAL A 44 -16.42 -4.48 -2.84
C VAL A 44 -16.57 -5.88 -2.23
N ASP A 45 -16.43 -6.93 -3.05
CA ASP A 45 -16.67 -8.31 -2.63
C ASP A 45 -15.57 -8.86 -1.71
N GLU A 46 -14.31 -8.52 -2.00
CA GLU A 46 -13.15 -8.99 -1.23
C GLU A 46 -11.96 -8.02 -1.32
N ALA A 47 -11.07 -8.10 -0.34
CA ALA A 47 -9.77 -7.46 -0.39
C ALA A 47 -8.63 -8.49 -0.38
N TRP A 48 -7.55 -8.17 -1.08
CA TRP A 48 -6.32 -8.97 -1.11
C TRP A 48 -5.22 -8.25 -0.35
N MET A 49 -4.52 -8.96 0.52
CA MET A 49 -3.43 -8.39 1.31
C MET A 49 -2.13 -9.19 1.16
N MET A 50 -1.01 -8.47 1.26
CA MET A 50 0.30 -9.09 1.46
C MET A 50 0.37 -9.68 2.88
N PRO A 51 0.82 -10.94 3.07
CA PRO A 51 1.16 -11.45 4.39
C PRO A 51 2.37 -10.67 4.96
N ASP A 52 2.58 -10.74 6.28
CA ASP A 52 3.72 -10.10 6.92
C ASP A 52 4.17 -10.86 8.18
N LYS A 53 5.44 -10.65 8.59
CA LYS A 53 5.98 -11.14 9.87
C LYS A 53 5.83 -10.11 11.00
N GLY A 54 5.43 -8.87 10.67
CA GLY A 54 5.27 -7.76 11.64
C GLY A 54 3.97 -7.80 12.44
N GLY A 55 3.08 -8.75 12.16
CA GLY A 55 1.87 -9.02 12.92
C GLY A 55 0.58 -8.38 12.39
N ILE A 56 0.62 -7.56 11.35
CA ILE A 56 -0.58 -6.95 10.74
C ILE A 56 -1.52 -8.05 10.22
N ALA A 57 -1.00 -8.96 9.38
CA ALA A 57 -1.79 -10.06 8.83
C ALA A 57 -2.44 -10.91 9.92
N THR A 58 -1.73 -11.20 11.01
CA THR A 58 -2.24 -11.96 12.15
C THR A 58 -3.42 -11.26 12.82
N VAL A 59 -3.30 -9.94 13.05
CA VAL A 59 -4.37 -9.14 13.66
C VAL A 59 -5.59 -9.10 12.74
N ILE A 60 -5.40 -8.86 11.44
CA ILE A 60 -6.51 -8.80 10.49
C ILE A 60 -7.20 -10.16 10.32
N LYS A 61 -6.45 -11.26 10.27
CA LYS A 61 -7.03 -12.63 10.27
C LYS A 61 -7.89 -12.88 11.51
N ARG A 62 -7.40 -12.50 12.71
CA ARG A 62 -8.17 -12.63 13.96
C ARG A 62 -9.40 -11.73 13.96
N PHE A 63 -9.27 -10.49 13.52
CA PHE A 63 -10.40 -9.58 13.42
C PHE A 63 -11.49 -10.14 12.51
N GLY A 64 -11.16 -10.70 11.35
CA GLY A 64 -12.12 -11.35 10.45
C GLY A 64 -12.91 -12.52 11.06
N GLN A 65 -12.45 -13.09 12.19
CA GLN A 65 -13.19 -14.12 12.94
C GLN A 65 -14.17 -13.54 13.97
N THR A 66 -14.07 -12.25 14.31
CA THR A 66 -14.97 -11.59 15.26
C THR A 66 -16.36 -11.38 14.64
N PRO A 67 -17.41 -11.19 15.49
CA PRO A 67 -18.74 -10.85 14.97
C PRO A 67 -18.77 -9.57 14.13
N GLU A 68 -17.94 -8.60 14.45
CA GLU A 68 -17.77 -7.36 13.69
C GLU A 68 -17.10 -7.62 12.35
N GLY A 69 -15.94 -8.28 12.36
CA GLY A 69 -15.16 -8.56 11.15
C GLY A 69 -15.90 -9.42 10.13
N LYS A 70 -16.76 -10.35 10.59
CA LYS A 70 -17.62 -11.19 9.72
C LYS A 70 -18.71 -10.42 8.97
N ARG A 71 -18.99 -9.18 9.36
CA ARG A 71 -19.93 -8.29 8.68
C ARG A 71 -19.27 -7.48 7.57
N LEU A 72 -17.95 -7.48 7.53
CA LEU A 72 -17.15 -6.77 6.54
C LEU A 72 -16.72 -7.72 5.41
N LEU A 73 -16.24 -7.13 4.32
CA LEU A 73 -15.70 -7.92 3.20
C LEU A 73 -14.57 -8.85 3.69
N PRO A 74 -14.48 -10.07 3.14
CA PRO A 74 -13.41 -11.00 3.46
C PRO A 74 -12.06 -10.47 2.95
N VAL A 75 -11.00 -10.78 3.70
CA VAL A 75 -9.62 -10.49 3.31
C VAL A 75 -8.92 -11.78 2.95
N GLN A 76 -8.48 -11.88 1.70
CA GLN A 76 -7.60 -12.92 1.19
C GLN A 76 -6.13 -12.50 1.36
N PHE A 77 -5.24 -13.46 1.51
CA PHE A 77 -3.81 -13.19 1.58
C PHE A 77 -3.11 -13.81 0.36
N THR A 78 -2.18 -13.08 -0.23
CA THR A 78 -1.37 -13.61 -1.31
C THR A 78 -0.52 -14.78 -0.81
N ASP A 79 -0.29 -15.77 -1.67
CA ASP A 79 0.62 -16.89 -1.40
C ASP A 79 2.07 -16.44 -1.70
N THR A 80 2.59 -15.59 -0.82
CA THR A 80 3.93 -15.02 -0.94
C THR A 80 4.74 -15.39 0.29
N ASP A 81 5.85 -16.09 0.08
CA ASP A 81 6.83 -16.35 1.14
C ASP A 81 7.52 -15.05 1.54
N ILE A 82 7.30 -14.61 2.75
CA ILE A 82 7.84 -13.34 3.26
C ILE A 82 9.26 -13.52 3.78
N MET A 83 10.21 -12.90 3.08
CA MET A 83 11.63 -12.87 3.44
C MET A 83 12.05 -11.52 4.07
N GLU A 84 11.13 -10.55 4.16
CA GLU A 84 11.34 -9.16 4.62
C GLU A 84 12.27 -8.36 3.68
N ILE A 85 12.16 -8.63 2.38
CA ILE A 85 12.92 -7.96 1.32
C ILE A 85 11.98 -7.23 0.36
N PRO A 86 12.50 -6.27 -0.45
CA PRO A 86 11.67 -5.53 -1.42
C PRO A 86 10.90 -6.41 -2.40
N GLU A 87 11.42 -7.58 -2.73
CA GLU A 87 10.78 -8.51 -3.67
C GLU A 87 9.44 -9.05 -3.14
N ASP A 88 9.27 -9.21 -1.82
CA ASP A 88 8.00 -9.63 -1.22
C ASP A 88 6.86 -8.70 -1.64
N THR A 89 7.13 -7.39 -1.65
CA THR A 89 6.17 -6.38 -2.10
C THR A 89 5.83 -6.57 -3.58
N ARG A 90 6.83 -6.74 -4.45
CA ARG A 90 6.61 -6.92 -5.90
C ARG A 90 5.81 -8.19 -6.19
N LEU A 91 6.21 -9.32 -5.60
CA LEU A 91 5.50 -10.60 -5.75
C LEU A 91 4.05 -10.51 -5.27
N SER A 92 3.81 -9.86 -4.12
CA SER A 92 2.46 -9.68 -3.61
C SER A 92 1.61 -8.79 -4.52
N VAL A 93 2.16 -7.71 -5.07
CA VAL A 93 1.44 -6.85 -6.03
C VAL A 93 1.10 -7.63 -7.30
N ARG A 94 2.04 -8.40 -7.86
CA ARG A 94 1.78 -9.26 -9.03
C ARG A 94 0.67 -10.28 -8.76
N ALA A 95 0.70 -10.92 -7.57
CA ALA A 95 -0.33 -11.87 -7.17
C ALA A 95 -1.70 -11.21 -7.00
N MET A 96 -1.78 -10.01 -6.42
CA MET A 96 -3.02 -9.23 -6.33
C MET A 96 -3.56 -8.87 -7.72
N ILE A 97 -2.69 -8.45 -8.64
CA ILE A 97 -3.06 -8.14 -10.02
C ILE A 97 -3.63 -9.38 -10.73
N ALA A 98 -2.96 -10.53 -10.56
CA ALA A 98 -3.44 -11.80 -11.10
C ALA A 98 -4.79 -12.23 -10.52
N ALA A 99 -5.09 -11.83 -9.27
CA ALA A 99 -6.41 -12.00 -8.64
C ALA A 99 -7.46 -10.99 -9.13
N GLY A 100 -7.11 -10.07 -10.04
CA GLY A 100 -8.06 -9.16 -10.68
C GLY A 100 -8.42 -7.92 -9.86
N ILE A 101 -7.52 -7.42 -9.01
CA ILE A 101 -7.76 -6.16 -8.29
C ILE A 101 -7.92 -4.99 -9.27
N ARG A 102 -8.79 -4.04 -8.93
CA ARG A 102 -9.05 -2.83 -9.73
C ARG A 102 -8.56 -1.54 -9.09
N ALA A 103 -8.16 -1.60 -7.84
CA ALA A 103 -7.49 -0.52 -7.12
C ALA A 103 -6.57 -1.12 -6.07
N ILE A 104 -5.51 -0.39 -5.71
CA ILE A 104 -4.59 -0.80 -4.65
C ILE A 104 -4.45 0.33 -3.62
N ILE A 105 -4.54 0.01 -2.34
CA ILE A 105 -4.35 0.92 -1.22
C ILE A 105 -3.02 0.60 -0.57
N VAL A 106 -2.14 1.59 -0.42
CA VAL A 106 -0.78 1.39 0.09
C VAL A 106 -0.56 2.17 1.37
N LEU A 107 -0.28 1.46 2.47
CA LEU A 107 0.13 2.01 3.75
C LEU A 107 1.64 1.86 3.89
N GLY A 108 2.38 2.91 3.61
CA GLY A 108 3.84 2.85 3.58
C GLY A 108 4.52 4.21 3.51
N GLY A 109 5.82 4.19 3.30
CA GLY A 109 6.63 5.35 2.93
C GLY A 109 6.95 5.36 1.44
N ASP A 110 7.77 6.33 0.99
CA ASP A 110 8.18 6.50 -0.41
C ASP A 110 8.73 5.20 -1.02
N GLY A 111 9.57 4.47 -0.28
CA GLY A 111 10.14 3.20 -0.74
C GLY A 111 9.08 2.13 -1.02
N THR A 112 8.06 2.02 -0.18
CA THR A 112 6.97 1.06 -0.38
C THR A 112 6.14 1.42 -1.60
N HIS A 113 5.77 2.70 -1.74
CA HIS A 113 5.01 3.19 -2.88
C HIS A 113 5.76 3.02 -4.20
N ARG A 114 7.09 3.22 -4.18
CA ARG A 114 7.96 2.98 -5.33
C ARG A 114 7.88 1.52 -5.80
N LEU A 115 8.01 0.56 -4.88
CA LEU A 115 7.93 -0.86 -5.20
C LEU A 115 6.56 -1.26 -5.78
N VAL A 116 5.48 -0.68 -5.24
CA VAL A 116 4.13 -0.91 -5.80
C VAL A 116 4.01 -0.29 -7.18
N ALA A 117 4.51 0.93 -7.39
CA ALA A 117 4.46 1.63 -8.68
C ALA A 117 5.30 0.96 -9.78
N GLU A 118 6.31 0.15 -9.40
CA GLU A 118 7.07 -0.67 -10.36
C GLU A 118 6.19 -1.75 -11.01
N GLU A 119 5.18 -2.25 -10.28
CA GLU A 119 4.41 -3.43 -10.66
C GLU A 119 2.93 -3.13 -11.00
N CYS A 120 2.33 -2.08 -10.45
CA CYS A 120 0.87 -1.87 -10.51
C CYS A 120 0.34 -1.49 -11.91
N GLY A 121 1.22 -1.14 -12.86
CA GLY A 121 0.78 -0.74 -14.21
C GLY A 121 -0.18 0.45 -14.17
N GLU A 122 -1.34 0.30 -14.77
CA GLU A 122 -2.41 1.32 -14.81
C GLU A 122 -3.43 1.18 -13.67
N ILE A 123 -3.21 0.25 -12.71
CA ILE A 123 -4.10 0.12 -11.55
C ILE A 123 -3.96 1.34 -10.65
N PRO A 124 -5.06 2.06 -10.34
CA PRO A 124 -5.02 3.26 -9.52
C PRO A 124 -4.58 2.94 -8.09
N MET A 125 -3.74 3.81 -7.53
CA MET A 125 -3.16 3.66 -6.21
C MET A 125 -3.68 4.74 -5.26
N ALA A 126 -4.30 4.33 -4.15
CA ALA A 126 -4.59 5.20 -3.02
C ALA A 126 -3.38 5.18 -2.06
N THR A 127 -2.72 6.33 -1.92
CA THR A 127 -1.49 6.46 -1.15
C THR A 127 -1.76 6.94 0.26
N LEU A 128 -1.35 6.16 1.29
CA LEU A 128 -1.46 6.52 2.70
C LEU A 128 -0.07 6.53 3.34
N SER A 129 0.37 7.71 3.75
CA SER A 129 1.65 7.90 4.44
C SER A 129 1.62 7.28 5.82
N THR A 130 2.46 6.28 6.04
CA THR A 130 2.74 5.68 7.36
C THR A 130 4.25 5.64 7.67
N GLY A 131 5.05 6.28 6.85
CA GLY A 131 6.49 6.43 7.02
C GLY A 131 6.85 7.68 7.84
N THR A 132 8.15 7.93 8.00
CA THR A 132 8.67 9.02 8.85
C THR A 132 8.67 10.37 8.12
N ASN A 133 9.31 10.43 6.95
CA ASN A 133 9.43 11.62 6.11
C ASN A 133 9.14 11.19 4.67
N ASN A 134 7.91 11.41 4.24
CA ASN A 134 7.47 11.01 2.90
C ASN A 134 7.21 12.23 2.04
N SER A 135 7.60 12.13 0.78
CA SER A 135 7.36 13.16 -0.24
C SER A 135 6.28 12.75 -1.22
N PHE A 136 6.14 11.45 -1.50
CA PHE A 136 5.16 10.95 -2.45
C PHE A 136 3.79 10.65 -1.81
N PRO A 137 3.66 9.79 -0.75
CA PRO A 137 2.36 9.56 -0.14
C PRO A 137 1.97 10.69 0.81
N GLU A 138 0.71 11.06 0.76
CA GLU A 138 0.12 12.07 1.65
C GLU A 138 -0.42 11.43 2.94
N LEU A 139 -0.54 12.25 4.00
CA LEU A 139 -1.31 11.90 5.18
C LEU A 139 -2.80 11.98 4.81
N ARG A 140 -3.45 10.84 4.70
CA ARG A 140 -4.86 10.74 4.35
C ARG A 140 -5.62 9.94 5.40
N GLU A 141 -6.89 10.26 5.58
CA GLU A 141 -7.78 9.48 6.44
C GLU A 141 -8.15 8.17 5.74
N ALA A 142 -8.10 7.06 6.50
CA ALA A 142 -8.26 5.72 5.95
C ALA A 142 -9.68 5.47 5.40
N THR A 143 -10.73 5.94 6.08
CA THR A 143 -12.11 5.75 5.65
C THR A 143 -12.36 6.42 4.31
N LEU A 144 -11.93 7.68 4.15
CA LEU A 144 -12.07 8.41 2.88
C LEU A 144 -11.30 7.75 1.75
N SER A 145 -10.08 7.28 2.04
CA SER A 145 -9.26 6.54 1.06
C SER A 145 -9.90 5.22 0.65
N GLY A 146 -10.51 4.52 1.62
CA GLY A 146 -11.27 3.29 1.37
C GLY A 146 -12.52 3.53 0.52
N LEU A 147 -13.28 4.59 0.81
CA LEU A 147 -14.44 4.97 0.00
C LEU A 147 -14.03 5.30 -1.44
N ALA A 148 -13.00 6.12 -1.62
CA ALA A 148 -12.50 6.49 -2.96
C ALA A 148 -12.05 5.26 -3.75
N ALA A 149 -11.21 4.40 -3.16
CA ALA A 149 -10.74 3.17 -3.79
C ALA A 149 -11.88 2.18 -4.07
N GLY A 150 -12.85 2.08 -3.16
CA GLY A 150 -14.02 1.21 -3.32
C GLY A 150 -14.95 1.66 -4.47
N LEU A 151 -15.21 2.96 -4.56
CA LEU A 151 -16.03 3.53 -5.64
C LEU A 151 -15.37 3.38 -7.01
N VAL A 152 -14.04 3.51 -7.07
CA VAL A 152 -13.25 3.24 -8.28
C VAL A 152 -13.29 1.76 -8.63
N ALA A 153 -13.03 0.87 -7.68
CA ALA A 153 -13.01 -0.57 -7.92
C ALA A 153 -14.37 -1.14 -8.35
N THR A 154 -15.48 -0.52 -7.91
CA THR A 154 -16.86 -0.87 -8.29
C THR A 154 -17.39 -0.10 -9.49
N GLU A 155 -16.52 0.65 -10.20
CA GLU A 155 -16.85 1.42 -11.41
C GLU A 155 -17.98 2.46 -11.21
N ARG A 156 -18.15 2.94 -9.96
CA ARG A 156 -19.13 3.99 -9.64
C ARG A 156 -18.59 5.40 -9.87
N LEU A 157 -17.28 5.52 -10.04
CA LEU A 157 -16.60 6.75 -10.42
C LEU A 157 -15.76 6.48 -11.66
N ASN A 158 -15.76 7.46 -12.58
CA ASN A 158 -14.86 7.42 -13.72
C ASN A 158 -13.43 7.72 -13.25
N LEU A 159 -12.48 6.89 -13.64
CA LEU A 159 -11.06 7.03 -13.27
C LEU A 159 -10.50 8.40 -13.67
N ASP A 160 -10.82 8.90 -14.85
CA ASP A 160 -10.27 10.16 -15.37
C ASP A 160 -10.71 11.37 -14.54
N ASP A 161 -11.86 11.28 -13.84
CA ASP A 161 -12.38 12.37 -13.01
C ASP A 161 -11.79 12.39 -11.61
N VAL A 162 -11.27 11.27 -11.11
CA VAL A 162 -10.89 11.09 -9.70
C VAL A 162 -9.45 10.67 -9.49
N THR A 163 -8.71 10.37 -10.56
CA THR A 163 -7.30 10.00 -10.49
C THR A 163 -6.43 11.05 -11.19
N ARG A 164 -5.18 11.08 -10.77
CA ARG A 164 -4.14 11.90 -11.37
C ARG A 164 -2.99 11.01 -11.77
N ARG A 165 -2.51 11.16 -13.00
CA ARG A 165 -1.28 10.50 -13.43
C ARG A 165 -0.09 11.17 -12.79
N GLU A 166 0.75 10.38 -12.15
CA GLU A 166 2.01 10.83 -11.58
C GLU A 166 3.19 10.40 -12.45
N LYS A 167 4.24 11.20 -12.44
CA LYS A 167 5.48 10.88 -13.13
C LYS A 167 6.33 9.91 -12.32
N ARG A 168 7.07 9.07 -13.02
CA ARG A 168 8.17 8.28 -12.46
C ARG A 168 9.47 8.63 -13.16
N LEU A 169 10.57 8.55 -12.44
CA LEU A 169 11.92 8.72 -12.98
C LEU A 169 12.50 7.32 -13.23
N LEU A 170 12.98 7.08 -14.43
CA LEU A 170 13.76 5.88 -14.76
C LEU A 170 15.23 6.24 -14.76
N VAL A 171 16.04 5.47 -14.06
CA VAL A 171 17.50 5.61 -14.04
C VAL A 171 18.07 4.58 -15.01
N GLU A 172 18.67 5.07 -16.07
CA GLU A 172 19.32 4.24 -17.09
C GLU A 172 20.84 4.45 -17.06
N VAL A 173 21.58 3.37 -17.14
CA VAL A 173 23.05 3.36 -17.25
C VAL A 173 23.43 2.48 -18.41
N ASN A 174 24.13 3.07 -19.38
CA ASN A 174 24.55 2.38 -20.62
C ASN A 174 23.39 1.72 -21.40
N GLY A 175 22.22 2.38 -21.41
CA GLY A 175 21.02 1.89 -22.09
C GLY A 175 20.23 0.81 -21.34
N GLU A 176 20.61 0.48 -20.12
CA GLU A 176 19.88 -0.45 -19.26
C GLU A 176 19.21 0.28 -18.09
N THR A 177 17.92 -0.01 -17.85
CA THR A 177 17.23 0.50 -16.68
C THR A 177 17.79 -0.13 -15.41
N ARG A 178 18.33 0.68 -14.53
CA ARG A 178 18.94 0.28 -13.25
C ARG A 178 18.07 0.57 -12.04
N GLY A 179 17.07 1.42 -12.20
CA GLY A 179 16.17 1.75 -11.09
C GLY A 179 15.04 2.68 -11.49
N MET A 180 14.13 2.87 -10.55
CA MET A 180 13.00 3.78 -10.67
C MET A 180 12.84 4.57 -9.38
N ALA A 181 12.46 5.84 -9.48
CA ALA A 181 12.12 6.70 -8.35
C ALA A 181 10.79 7.42 -8.58
N LEU A 182 10.09 7.74 -7.50
CA LEU A 182 8.86 8.55 -7.51
C LEU A 182 9.11 10.00 -7.08
N VAL A 183 10.21 10.24 -6.38
CA VAL A 183 10.55 11.57 -5.83
C VAL A 183 11.74 12.15 -6.57
N ASP A 184 12.92 11.56 -6.34
CA ASP A 184 14.18 12.00 -6.93
C ASP A 184 15.14 10.84 -7.19
N ALA A 185 16.17 11.11 -7.97
CA ALA A 185 17.34 10.26 -8.17
C ALA A 185 18.58 11.12 -8.07
N CYS A 186 19.52 10.73 -7.20
CA CYS A 186 20.79 11.43 -6.97
C CYS A 186 21.96 10.59 -7.48
N ILE A 187 22.90 11.25 -8.13
CA ILE A 187 24.19 10.66 -8.51
C ILE A 187 25.23 11.28 -7.58
N SER A 188 25.93 10.45 -6.81
CA SER A 188 27.03 10.86 -5.95
C SER A 188 28.33 10.20 -6.40
N ALA A 189 29.44 10.96 -6.33
CA ALA A 189 30.78 10.44 -6.51
C ALA A 189 31.38 9.91 -5.20
N ASP A 190 30.69 10.11 -4.08
CA ASP A 190 31.14 9.67 -2.76
C ASP A 190 30.83 8.19 -2.59
N MET A 191 31.86 7.41 -2.33
CA MET A 191 31.79 6.00 -1.93
C MET A 191 32.05 5.84 -0.45
#